data_2aabb247d2a1a8194cb5e1a858f39d87
#
_entry.id   2aabb247d2a1a8194cb5e1a858f39d87
#
_cell.length_a   1.000
_cell.length_b   1.000
_cell.length_c   1.000
_cell.angle_alpha   90.00
_cell.angle_beta   90.00
_cell.angle_gamma   90.00
#
_symmetry.space_group_name_H-M   'P 1'
#
loop_
_entity.id
_entity.type
_entity.pdbx_description
1 polymer ?
#
loop_
_entity_poly.entity_id
_entity_poly.type
_entity_poly.pdbx_seq_one_letter_code
_entity_poly.pdbx_strand_id
1 'polypeptide(L)'
;EFSLEEYLALCKTDPSCYATAGERMLMAIGEPHQVDTRHDPSLSRIFANKVLKVYPAFKEFYGAEEVIEQVVAYFRHAAQGLEERKQILYLLGPVGGGKSSIAERLKQLMEHVPFYSLKGSPVNESPLGLFDYEEDGAILEEQYGIPRRYLKSILSPWAVKRLHEFNGDIRKFRVVKRYPSILRQVAISKTEPGDENNQDISTLVGKVDIRKLEQYSQDDADAYSYSGGLCLSNQGLLEFVEMFKAPIKVLHPLLTATQEGNFKGTEGFGAIPFDGIILAHSNESEWKAFRNNKNNEALLDRIYIVKVPYCLRVSEEIKIYEKLIRTSSLGKAICAPGTLKMMAQFSILTRLGEPENSSIFSKMQVYDGENLKDSDPKAKSFQEYRDYAGVDEGMTGVSTRFAFKILSRVFNFDSTEVAANPVHLMYVLEQQIEREQFPQEVEQKYLSYVKDTLATRYAEFIGKEIQTAYLESYSEYGQNVFDRYVTYADFWIQDQEFRDHDTGESFDRAALNAELEKIEKPAGISNPKDFRNEIVNFVLRARVSNAGKNPLWTSYEKLRVVIEKKMFSNTEDLLPVISFNAKGSNEELRKHEDFVNRMVSKGYTPKQVRLLCEWYLRVRKSS
;
A
#
# COMPACT_ATOMS: atom_id res chain seq x y z
N GLU A 1 -25.91 -32.98 4.88
CA GLU A 1 -26.26 -34.03 3.92
C GLU A 1 -27.71 -33.92 3.52
N PHE A 2 -28.01 -34.06 2.24
CA PHE A 2 -29.35 -33.91 1.67
C PHE A 2 -29.62 -35.03 0.65
N SER A 3 -30.92 -35.36 0.46
CA SER A 3 -31.27 -36.12 -0.73
C SER A 3 -31.24 -35.20 -1.96
N LEU A 4 -31.26 -35.78 -3.15
CA LEU A 4 -31.30 -34.98 -4.39
C LEU A 4 -32.56 -34.11 -4.44
N GLU A 5 -33.71 -34.64 -4.00
CA GLU A 5 -34.98 -33.90 -3.95
C GLU A 5 -34.92 -32.75 -2.94
N GLU A 6 -34.34 -32.94 -1.79
CA GLU A 6 -34.14 -31.90 -0.78
C GLU A 6 -33.19 -30.78 -1.32
N TYR A 7 -32.15 -31.17 -2.03
CA TYR A 7 -31.23 -30.22 -2.67
C TYR A 7 -31.95 -29.35 -3.71
N LEU A 8 -32.75 -29.97 -4.57
CA LEU A 8 -33.53 -29.24 -5.58
C LEU A 8 -34.53 -28.28 -4.94
N ALA A 9 -35.16 -28.68 -3.83
CA ALA A 9 -36.06 -27.81 -3.07
C ALA A 9 -35.31 -26.59 -2.50
N LEU A 10 -34.05 -26.78 -2.02
CA LEU A 10 -33.21 -25.69 -1.58
C LEU A 10 -32.85 -24.74 -2.75
N CYS A 11 -32.56 -25.26 -3.91
CA CYS A 11 -32.26 -24.47 -5.11
C CYS A 11 -33.43 -23.57 -5.51
N LYS A 12 -34.65 -24.00 -5.29
CA LYS A 12 -35.85 -23.21 -5.59
C LYS A 12 -35.91 -21.94 -4.76
N THR A 13 -35.49 -22.00 -3.49
CA THR A 13 -35.56 -20.88 -2.56
C THR A 13 -34.29 -20.07 -2.49
N ASP A 14 -33.14 -20.68 -2.82
CA ASP A 14 -31.82 -20.05 -2.71
C ASP A 14 -30.95 -20.33 -3.95
N PRO A 15 -30.81 -19.37 -4.86
CA PRO A 15 -29.98 -19.53 -6.05
C PRO A 15 -28.50 -19.77 -5.76
N SER A 16 -28.01 -19.44 -4.57
CA SER A 16 -26.62 -19.71 -4.21
C SER A 16 -26.28 -21.19 -4.13
N CYS A 17 -27.29 -22.05 -3.99
CA CYS A 17 -27.09 -23.51 -3.94
C CYS A 17 -26.58 -24.11 -5.26
N TYR A 18 -26.79 -23.45 -6.39
CA TYR A 18 -26.28 -23.87 -7.69
C TYR A 18 -25.34 -22.84 -8.33
N ALA A 19 -24.90 -21.84 -7.57
CA ALA A 19 -24.03 -20.80 -8.08
C ALA A 19 -22.67 -21.37 -8.53
N THR A 20 -22.15 -20.83 -9.63
CA THR A 20 -20.80 -21.16 -10.10
C THR A 20 -19.72 -20.63 -9.16
N ALA A 21 -18.48 -21.09 -9.33
CA ALA A 21 -17.37 -20.61 -8.54
C ALA A 21 -17.17 -19.10 -8.69
N GLY A 22 -17.30 -18.56 -9.90
CA GLY A 22 -17.22 -17.11 -10.15
C GLY A 22 -18.32 -16.33 -9.47
N GLU A 23 -19.56 -16.83 -9.51
CA GLU A 23 -20.69 -16.21 -8.83
C GLU A 23 -20.51 -16.21 -7.31
N ARG A 24 -20.04 -17.32 -6.74
CA ARG A 24 -19.77 -17.41 -5.30
C ARG A 24 -18.63 -16.48 -4.87
N MET A 25 -17.59 -16.35 -5.68
CA MET A 25 -16.53 -15.37 -5.42
C MET A 25 -17.10 -13.94 -5.40
N LEU A 26 -17.93 -13.60 -6.37
CA LEU A 26 -18.56 -12.27 -6.42
C LEU A 26 -19.46 -12.02 -5.20
N MET A 27 -20.20 -13.03 -4.74
CA MET A 27 -20.97 -12.94 -3.49
C MET A 27 -20.08 -12.70 -2.28
N ALA A 28 -18.95 -13.37 -2.20
CA ALA A 28 -17.99 -13.22 -1.10
C ALA A 28 -17.32 -11.84 -1.08
N ILE A 29 -17.04 -11.27 -2.25
CA ILE A 29 -16.51 -9.91 -2.37
C ILE A 29 -17.55 -8.88 -1.86
N GLY A 30 -18.82 -9.10 -2.18
CA GLY A 30 -19.91 -8.22 -1.75
C GLY A 30 -20.04 -6.95 -2.57
N GLU A 31 -21.01 -6.12 -2.16
CA GLU A 31 -21.29 -4.86 -2.83
C GLU A 31 -20.27 -3.78 -2.49
N PRO A 32 -19.91 -2.92 -3.45
CA PRO A 32 -18.99 -1.82 -3.20
C PRO A 32 -19.66 -0.65 -2.49
N HIS A 33 -18.85 0.12 -1.76
CA HIS A 33 -19.21 1.47 -1.34
C HIS A 33 -18.81 2.43 -2.44
N GLN A 34 -19.69 3.37 -2.76
CA GLN A 34 -19.38 4.42 -3.72
C GLN A 34 -18.75 5.62 -3.01
N VAL A 35 -17.58 6.03 -3.46
CA VAL A 35 -16.87 7.20 -2.96
C VAL A 35 -16.84 8.24 -4.09
N ASP A 36 -17.53 9.36 -3.88
CA ASP A 36 -17.49 10.48 -4.82
C ASP A 36 -16.22 11.30 -4.59
N THR A 37 -15.27 11.21 -5.50
CA THR A 37 -13.98 11.87 -5.36
C THR A 37 -14.04 13.40 -5.48
N ARG A 38 -15.17 13.95 -5.94
CA ARG A 38 -15.38 15.42 -6.04
C ARG A 38 -15.38 16.10 -4.68
N HIS A 39 -15.69 15.38 -3.60
CA HIS A 39 -15.73 15.93 -2.23
C HIS A 39 -14.36 15.98 -1.55
N ASP A 40 -13.36 15.31 -2.09
CA ASP A 40 -11.98 15.32 -1.62
C ASP A 40 -11.07 15.89 -2.70
N PRO A 41 -10.46 17.08 -2.49
CA PRO A 41 -9.61 17.70 -3.51
C PRO A 41 -8.44 16.83 -3.96
N SER A 42 -7.82 16.08 -3.05
CA SER A 42 -6.72 15.17 -3.39
C SER A 42 -7.18 14.02 -4.28
N LEU A 43 -8.27 13.34 -3.91
CA LEU A 43 -8.84 12.26 -4.71
C LEU A 43 -9.39 12.75 -6.04
N SER A 44 -9.96 13.94 -6.07
CA SER A 44 -10.44 14.59 -7.30
C SER A 44 -9.31 14.78 -8.31
N ARG A 45 -8.15 15.18 -7.86
CA ARG A 45 -6.97 15.35 -8.73
C ARG A 45 -6.42 14.02 -9.26
N ILE A 46 -6.43 12.98 -8.44
CA ILE A 46 -5.93 11.65 -8.82
C ILE A 46 -6.91 10.94 -9.76
N PHE A 47 -8.20 10.94 -9.43
CA PHE A 47 -9.21 10.13 -10.12
C PHE A 47 -10.13 10.91 -11.06
N ALA A 48 -9.79 12.16 -11.37
CA ALA A 48 -10.51 13.01 -12.33
C ALA A 48 -12.02 13.09 -12.06
N ASN A 49 -12.41 13.32 -10.81
CA ASN A 49 -13.80 13.44 -10.35
C ASN A 49 -14.66 12.17 -10.52
N LYS A 50 -14.06 11.03 -10.77
CA LYS A 50 -14.80 9.75 -10.87
C LYS A 50 -15.37 9.31 -9.53
N VAL A 51 -16.46 8.57 -9.59
CA VAL A 51 -16.97 7.86 -8.43
C VAL A 51 -16.24 6.52 -8.31
N LEU A 52 -15.51 6.32 -7.22
CA LEU A 52 -14.79 5.08 -6.98
C LEU A 52 -15.70 4.04 -6.34
N LYS A 53 -15.51 2.80 -6.75
CA LYS A 53 -16.10 1.64 -6.09
C LYS A 53 -15.06 1.05 -5.15
N VAL A 54 -15.33 1.15 -3.85
CA VAL A 54 -14.46 0.62 -2.80
C VAL A 54 -15.09 -0.63 -2.22
N TYR A 55 -14.36 -1.74 -2.28
CA TYR A 55 -14.84 -3.03 -1.80
C TYR A 55 -14.33 -3.29 -0.38
N PRO A 56 -15.22 -3.44 0.62
CA PRO A 56 -14.80 -3.71 2.02
C PRO A 56 -13.92 -4.95 2.17
N ALA A 57 -14.12 -5.94 1.31
CA ALA A 57 -13.31 -7.16 1.30
C ALA A 57 -11.82 -6.91 1.04
N PHE A 58 -11.49 -5.80 0.37
CA PHE A 58 -10.13 -5.40 0.02
C PHE A 58 -9.71 -4.09 0.70
N LYS A 59 -10.28 -3.76 1.85
CA LYS A 59 -10.01 -2.50 2.57
C LYS A 59 -8.53 -2.29 2.96
N GLU A 60 -7.78 -3.37 3.11
CA GLU A 60 -6.37 -3.33 3.50
C GLU A 60 -5.40 -3.32 2.30
N PHE A 61 -5.92 -3.26 1.08
CA PHE A 61 -5.12 -3.17 -0.14
C PHE A 61 -4.95 -1.70 -0.53
N TYR A 62 -4.01 -1.04 0.12
CA TYR A 62 -3.79 0.39 0.00
C TYR A 62 -3.17 0.76 -1.36
N GLY A 63 -3.75 1.77 -2.02
CA GLY A 63 -3.28 2.26 -3.31
C GLY A 63 -3.55 1.34 -4.49
N ALA A 64 -4.38 0.33 -4.34
CA ALA A 64 -4.67 -0.70 -5.35
C ALA A 64 -6.10 -0.60 -5.92
N GLU A 65 -6.73 0.56 -5.88
CA GLU A 65 -8.13 0.74 -6.29
C GLU A 65 -8.39 0.26 -7.71
N GLU A 66 -7.53 0.64 -8.66
CA GLU A 66 -7.67 0.24 -10.08
C GLU A 66 -7.48 -1.26 -10.27
N VAL A 67 -6.50 -1.85 -9.59
CA VAL A 67 -6.21 -3.29 -9.64
C VAL A 67 -7.40 -4.08 -9.11
N ILE A 68 -7.93 -3.71 -7.96
CA ILE A 68 -9.08 -4.37 -7.32
C ILE A 68 -10.32 -4.24 -8.20
N GLU A 69 -10.56 -3.08 -8.80
CA GLU A 69 -11.68 -2.89 -9.71
C GLU A 69 -11.60 -3.82 -10.92
N GLN A 70 -10.41 -3.99 -11.50
CA GLN A 70 -10.20 -4.92 -12.62
C GLN A 70 -10.41 -6.38 -12.21
N VAL A 71 -9.93 -6.78 -11.03
CA VAL A 71 -10.14 -8.13 -10.50
C VAL A 71 -11.62 -8.40 -10.28
N VAL A 72 -12.34 -7.47 -9.66
CA VAL A 72 -13.78 -7.61 -9.43
C VAL A 72 -14.56 -7.60 -10.75
N ALA A 73 -14.16 -6.78 -11.72
CA ALA A 73 -14.77 -6.78 -13.05
C ALA A 73 -14.64 -8.13 -13.75
N TYR A 74 -13.48 -8.80 -13.63
CA TYR A 74 -13.32 -10.16 -14.12
C TYR A 74 -14.37 -11.11 -13.52
N PHE A 75 -14.55 -11.09 -12.21
CA PHE A 75 -15.54 -11.96 -11.53
C PHE A 75 -16.98 -11.59 -11.88
N ARG A 76 -17.27 -10.31 -12.08
CA ARG A 76 -18.60 -9.87 -12.50
C ARG A 76 -18.94 -10.39 -13.88
N HIS A 77 -18.03 -10.28 -14.83
CA HIS A 77 -18.23 -10.79 -16.19
C HIS A 77 -18.28 -12.31 -16.22
N ALA A 78 -17.44 -12.98 -15.43
CA ALA A 78 -17.47 -14.43 -15.30
C ALA A 78 -18.81 -14.91 -14.69
N ALA A 79 -19.32 -14.21 -13.69
CA ALA A 79 -20.61 -14.51 -13.07
C ALA A 79 -21.80 -14.33 -14.04
N GLN A 80 -21.68 -13.40 -14.99
CA GLN A 80 -22.68 -13.19 -16.04
C GLN A 80 -22.63 -14.24 -17.16
N GLY A 81 -21.65 -15.14 -17.10
CA GLY A 81 -21.46 -16.19 -18.11
C GLY A 81 -20.80 -15.71 -19.41
N LEU A 82 -20.10 -14.59 -19.35
CA LEU A 82 -19.38 -14.02 -20.51
C LEU A 82 -18.03 -14.72 -20.73
N GLU A 83 -17.25 -14.24 -21.70
CA GLU A 83 -15.98 -14.87 -22.09
C GLU A 83 -14.96 -15.00 -20.95
N GLU A 84 -14.98 -14.09 -19.97
CA GLU A 84 -14.11 -14.11 -18.80
C GLU A 84 -14.25 -15.40 -17.97
N ARG A 85 -15.42 -16.05 -18.01
CA ARG A 85 -15.62 -17.38 -17.39
C ARG A 85 -14.67 -18.44 -17.98
N LYS A 86 -14.28 -18.28 -19.23
CA LYS A 86 -13.39 -19.18 -19.95
C LYS A 86 -11.93 -18.74 -19.90
N GLN A 87 -11.60 -17.73 -19.14
CA GLN A 87 -10.27 -17.17 -19.06
C GLN A 87 -9.61 -17.43 -17.71
N ILE A 88 -8.28 -17.49 -17.73
CA ILE A 88 -7.46 -17.54 -16.53
C ILE A 88 -7.23 -16.12 -16.04
N LEU A 89 -7.54 -15.84 -14.77
CA LEU A 89 -7.19 -14.56 -14.15
C LEU A 89 -5.69 -14.54 -13.89
N TYR A 90 -4.99 -13.64 -14.56
CA TYR A 90 -3.54 -13.59 -14.54
C TYR A 90 -3.05 -12.27 -13.95
N LEU A 91 -2.36 -12.35 -12.79
CA LEU A 91 -1.78 -11.20 -12.12
C LEU A 91 -0.32 -11.03 -12.56
N LEU A 92 -0.04 -9.93 -13.22
CA LEU A 92 1.28 -9.60 -13.76
C LEU A 92 1.86 -8.42 -12.99
N GLY A 93 3.02 -8.59 -12.39
CA GLY A 93 3.66 -7.50 -11.67
C GLY A 93 5.02 -7.86 -11.12
N PRO A 94 5.73 -6.88 -10.57
CA PRO A 94 7.06 -7.09 -10.02
C PRO A 94 7.03 -7.96 -8.78
N VAL A 95 8.18 -8.52 -8.44
CA VAL A 95 8.35 -9.32 -7.22
C VAL A 95 8.07 -8.46 -5.99
N GLY A 96 7.21 -8.95 -5.11
CA GLY A 96 6.80 -8.20 -3.92
C GLY A 96 5.79 -7.07 -4.18
N GLY A 97 5.13 -7.08 -5.35
CA GLY A 97 4.15 -6.05 -5.74
C GLY A 97 2.73 -6.28 -5.23
N GLY A 98 2.50 -7.30 -4.41
CA GLY A 98 1.17 -7.57 -3.84
C GLY A 98 0.37 -8.65 -4.55
N LYS A 99 0.88 -9.28 -5.59
CA LYS A 99 0.19 -10.36 -6.32
C LYS A 99 -0.20 -11.51 -5.39
N SER A 100 0.75 -11.98 -4.59
CA SER A 100 0.51 -13.06 -3.63
C SER A 100 -0.52 -12.67 -2.57
N SER A 101 -0.52 -11.43 -2.13
CA SER A 101 -1.49 -10.92 -1.16
C SER A 101 -2.92 -10.92 -1.72
N ILE A 102 -3.08 -10.54 -2.99
CA ILE A 102 -4.37 -10.60 -3.69
C ILE A 102 -4.83 -12.05 -3.81
N ALA A 103 -3.92 -12.96 -4.22
CA ALA A 103 -4.22 -14.38 -4.33
C ALA A 103 -4.66 -14.97 -2.98
N GLU A 104 -3.95 -14.68 -1.91
CA GLU A 104 -4.31 -15.13 -0.55
C GLU A 104 -5.68 -14.59 -0.13
N ARG A 105 -5.96 -13.32 -0.41
CA ARG A 105 -7.26 -12.73 -0.08
C ARG A 105 -8.41 -13.37 -0.85
N LEU A 106 -8.22 -13.65 -2.13
CA LEU A 106 -9.22 -14.34 -2.94
C LEU A 106 -9.49 -15.76 -2.41
N LYS A 107 -8.46 -16.48 -2.02
CA LYS A 107 -8.63 -17.80 -1.39
C LYS A 107 -9.41 -17.72 -0.08
N GLN A 108 -9.10 -16.75 0.77
CA GLN A 108 -9.83 -16.51 2.01
C GLN A 108 -11.30 -16.18 1.77
N LEU A 109 -11.59 -15.34 0.78
CA LEU A 109 -12.96 -15.00 0.41
C LEU A 109 -13.72 -16.22 -0.10
N MET A 110 -13.07 -17.10 -0.84
CA MET A 110 -13.69 -18.34 -1.33
C MET A 110 -14.19 -19.24 -0.20
N GLU A 111 -13.55 -19.20 0.95
CA GLU A 111 -13.94 -20.00 2.12
C GLU A 111 -15.30 -19.60 2.73
N HIS A 112 -15.79 -18.41 2.42
CA HIS A 112 -16.99 -17.87 3.07
C HIS A 112 -18.30 -18.35 2.47
N VAL A 113 -18.32 -18.78 1.22
CA VAL A 113 -19.54 -19.19 0.53
C VAL A 113 -19.51 -20.69 0.27
N PRO A 114 -20.51 -21.45 0.79
CA PRO A 114 -20.53 -22.89 0.61
C PRO A 114 -20.86 -23.30 -0.82
N PHE A 115 -20.49 -24.51 -1.17
CA PHE A 115 -20.88 -25.17 -2.40
C PHE A 115 -21.52 -26.52 -2.10
N TYR A 116 -22.21 -27.08 -3.09
CA TYR A 116 -22.87 -28.38 -2.97
C TYR A 116 -22.25 -29.36 -3.94
N SER A 117 -21.98 -30.56 -3.46
CA SER A 117 -21.38 -31.63 -4.26
C SER A 117 -22.03 -32.97 -3.99
N LEU A 118 -21.83 -33.92 -4.90
CA LEU A 118 -22.22 -35.30 -4.66
C LEU A 118 -21.39 -35.88 -3.51
N LYS A 119 -22.04 -36.53 -2.57
CA LYS A 119 -21.37 -37.14 -1.42
C LYS A 119 -20.37 -38.21 -1.90
N GLY A 120 -19.14 -38.09 -1.42
CA GLY A 120 -18.08 -39.03 -1.75
C GLY A 120 -17.35 -38.75 -3.06
N SER A 121 -17.79 -37.77 -3.85
CA SER A 121 -17.09 -37.40 -5.08
C SER A 121 -15.68 -36.91 -4.78
N PRO A 122 -14.66 -37.49 -5.42
CA PRO A 122 -13.29 -37.05 -5.23
C PRO A 122 -12.96 -35.75 -5.99
N VAL A 123 -13.86 -35.25 -6.80
CA VAL A 123 -13.68 -34.06 -7.63
C VAL A 123 -14.67 -32.94 -7.31
N ASN A 124 -15.34 -33.01 -6.16
CA ASN A 124 -16.30 -31.97 -5.71
C ASN A 124 -17.37 -31.62 -6.78
N GLU A 125 -17.84 -32.60 -7.53
CA GLU A 125 -18.72 -32.33 -8.65
C GLU A 125 -20.12 -31.87 -8.23
N SER A 126 -20.69 -30.98 -9.01
CA SER A 126 -22.03 -30.45 -8.78
C SER A 126 -23.09 -31.53 -8.98
N PRO A 127 -24.14 -31.57 -8.13
CA PRO A 127 -25.28 -32.44 -8.35
C PRO A 127 -26.01 -32.17 -9.66
N LEU A 128 -25.88 -30.97 -10.22
CA LEU A 128 -26.52 -30.63 -11.50
C LEU A 128 -25.96 -31.39 -12.69
N GLY A 129 -24.77 -31.99 -12.57
CA GLY A 129 -24.22 -32.88 -13.57
C GLY A 129 -25.02 -34.16 -13.79
N LEU A 130 -25.92 -34.51 -12.88
CA LEU A 130 -26.82 -35.65 -12.99
C LEU A 130 -27.97 -35.42 -14.01
N PHE A 131 -28.20 -34.18 -14.41
CA PHE A 131 -29.34 -33.79 -15.24
C PHE A 131 -28.91 -33.49 -16.67
N ASP A 132 -29.74 -33.91 -17.61
CA ASP A 132 -29.53 -33.64 -19.03
C ASP A 132 -30.09 -32.26 -19.41
N TYR A 133 -29.34 -31.53 -20.22
CA TYR A 133 -29.74 -30.20 -20.69
C TYR A 133 -31.05 -30.20 -21.48
N GLU A 134 -31.19 -31.18 -22.41
CA GLU A 134 -32.36 -31.26 -23.29
C GLU A 134 -33.58 -31.90 -22.60
N GLU A 135 -33.36 -33.02 -21.92
CA GLU A 135 -34.45 -33.79 -21.31
C GLU A 135 -34.99 -33.18 -20.01
N ASP A 136 -34.08 -32.68 -19.17
CA ASP A 136 -34.43 -32.23 -17.82
C ASP A 136 -34.51 -30.71 -17.70
N GLY A 137 -33.97 -29.95 -18.64
CA GLY A 137 -33.82 -28.51 -18.56
C GLY A 137 -35.12 -27.75 -18.33
N ALA A 138 -36.19 -28.11 -19.06
CA ALA A 138 -37.47 -27.44 -18.93
C ALA A 138 -38.11 -27.67 -17.55
N ILE A 139 -38.04 -28.89 -17.03
CA ILE A 139 -38.59 -29.28 -15.74
C ILE A 139 -37.87 -28.54 -14.59
N LEU A 140 -36.54 -28.49 -14.64
CA LEU A 140 -35.74 -27.81 -13.62
C LEU A 140 -35.95 -26.29 -13.63
N GLU A 141 -36.11 -25.72 -14.81
CA GLU A 141 -36.38 -24.27 -14.94
C GLU A 141 -37.76 -23.90 -14.43
N GLU A 142 -38.81 -24.66 -14.81
CA GLU A 142 -40.18 -24.38 -14.42
C GLU A 142 -40.50 -24.72 -12.95
N GLN A 143 -40.02 -25.87 -12.47
CA GLN A 143 -40.35 -26.37 -11.14
C GLN A 143 -39.41 -25.89 -10.05
N TYR A 144 -38.13 -25.69 -10.36
CA TYR A 144 -37.08 -25.38 -9.38
C TYR A 144 -36.37 -24.04 -9.62
N GLY A 145 -36.72 -23.37 -10.72
CA GLY A 145 -36.10 -22.06 -11.03
C GLY A 145 -34.64 -22.11 -11.38
N ILE A 146 -34.10 -23.28 -11.76
CA ILE A 146 -32.71 -23.45 -12.16
C ILE A 146 -32.56 -23.18 -13.67
N PRO A 147 -31.89 -22.09 -14.10
CA PRO A 147 -31.74 -21.82 -15.52
C PRO A 147 -30.96 -22.93 -16.24
N ARG A 148 -31.31 -23.22 -17.50
CA ARG A 148 -30.66 -24.26 -18.30
C ARG A 148 -29.15 -24.10 -18.45
N ARG A 149 -28.65 -22.87 -18.40
CA ARG A 149 -27.22 -22.57 -18.53
C ARG A 149 -26.35 -23.26 -17.48
N TYR A 150 -26.93 -23.68 -16.34
CA TYR A 150 -26.23 -24.38 -15.26
C TYR A 150 -26.13 -25.90 -15.49
N LEU A 151 -26.80 -26.45 -16.50
CA LEU A 151 -26.86 -27.87 -16.78
C LEU A 151 -25.85 -28.36 -17.82
N LYS A 152 -24.74 -27.67 -18.00
CA LYS A 152 -23.70 -28.00 -18.99
C LYS A 152 -22.59 -28.88 -18.46
N SER A 153 -22.63 -29.26 -17.20
CA SER A 153 -21.61 -30.10 -16.60
C SER A 153 -21.77 -31.56 -17.01
N ILE A 154 -20.66 -32.27 -17.07
CA ILE A 154 -20.62 -33.72 -17.26
C ILE A 154 -20.43 -34.41 -15.90
N LEU A 155 -20.68 -35.72 -15.86
CA LEU A 155 -20.33 -36.55 -14.70
C LEU A 155 -18.88 -37.01 -14.77
N SER A 156 -18.21 -37.06 -13.61
CA SER A 156 -16.91 -37.69 -13.52
C SER A 156 -16.99 -39.19 -13.76
N PRO A 157 -15.87 -39.85 -14.09
CA PRO A 157 -15.84 -41.32 -14.18
C PRO A 157 -16.29 -42.00 -12.88
N TRP A 158 -15.97 -41.40 -11.71
CA TRP A 158 -16.41 -41.88 -10.42
C TRP A 158 -17.95 -41.90 -10.33
N ALA A 159 -18.59 -40.80 -10.72
CA ALA A 159 -20.04 -40.68 -10.67
C ALA A 159 -20.74 -41.58 -11.70
N VAL A 160 -20.15 -41.73 -12.89
CA VAL A 160 -20.66 -42.66 -13.92
C VAL A 160 -20.67 -44.10 -13.38
N LYS A 161 -19.61 -44.52 -12.71
CA LYS A 161 -19.55 -45.85 -12.07
C LYS A 161 -20.63 -46.02 -11.01
N ARG A 162 -20.84 -45.01 -10.16
CA ARG A 162 -21.89 -45.05 -9.11
C ARG A 162 -23.28 -45.09 -9.72
N LEU A 163 -23.50 -44.36 -10.82
CA LEU A 163 -24.78 -44.37 -11.51
C LEU A 163 -25.12 -45.76 -12.08
N HIS A 164 -24.08 -46.47 -12.62
CA HIS A 164 -24.24 -47.86 -13.03
C HIS A 164 -24.57 -48.77 -11.85
N GLU A 165 -23.93 -48.61 -10.71
CA GLU A 165 -24.25 -49.36 -9.49
C GLU A 165 -25.67 -49.11 -9.00
N PHE A 166 -26.22 -47.92 -9.26
CA PHE A 166 -27.57 -47.52 -8.92
C PHE A 166 -28.61 -47.85 -10.00
N ASN A 167 -28.20 -48.60 -11.03
CA ASN A 167 -29.08 -48.94 -12.17
C ASN A 167 -29.70 -47.71 -12.87
N GLY A 168 -28.96 -46.61 -12.92
CA GLY A 168 -29.41 -45.37 -13.54
C GLY A 168 -30.33 -44.49 -12.68
N ASP A 169 -30.60 -44.86 -11.44
CA ASP A 169 -31.42 -44.07 -10.53
C ASP A 169 -30.63 -42.95 -9.86
N ILE A 170 -30.76 -41.73 -10.38
CA ILE A 170 -30.07 -40.55 -9.87
C ILE A 170 -30.49 -40.17 -8.42
N ARG A 171 -31.66 -40.59 -7.96
CA ARG A 171 -32.16 -40.29 -6.62
C ARG A 171 -31.39 -40.97 -5.51
N LYS A 172 -30.61 -41.99 -5.82
CA LYS A 172 -29.72 -42.67 -4.88
C LYS A 172 -28.44 -41.91 -4.52
N PHE A 173 -28.12 -40.88 -5.30
CA PHE A 173 -27.01 -39.98 -4.92
C PHE A 173 -27.41 -39.10 -3.75
N ARG A 174 -26.49 -38.86 -2.84
CA ARG A 174 -26.66 -37.91 -1.76
C ARG A 174 -25.87 -36.63 -2.07
N VAL A 175 -26.35 -35.52 -1.56
CA VAL A 175 -25.72 -34.21 -1.75
C VAL A 175 -25.20 -33.71 -0.41
N VAL A 176 -23.99 -33.14 -0.39
CA VAL A 176 -23.39 -32.54 0.80
C VAL A 176 -23.11 -31.08 0.57
N LYS A 177 -23.38 -30.28 1.60
CA LYS A 177 -22.98 -28.87 1.66
C LYS A 177 -21.58 -28.82 2.25
N ARG A 178 -20.67 -28.16 1.54
CA ARG A 178 -19.26 -28.07 1.95
C ARG A 178 -18.79 -26.62 1.84
N TYR A 179 -17.84 -26.25 2.70
CA TYR A 179 -17.16 -24.97 2.61
C TYR A 179 -15.75 -25.19 2.03
N PRO A 180 -15.36 -24.38 1.04
CA PRO A 180 -13.97 -24.38 0.60
C PRO A 180 -13.04 -24.12 1.79
N SER A 181 -11.87 -24.75 1.82
CA SER A 181 -10.90 -24.60 2.89
C SER A 181 -9.47 -24.62 2.35
N ILE A 182 -8.71 -23.60 2.70
CA ILE A 182 -7.29 -23.54 2.38
C ILE A 182 -6.54 -24.61 3.17
N LEU A 183 -6.80 -24.70 4.45
CA LEU A 183 -6.11 -25.60 5.37
C LEU A 183 -6.36 -27.08 5.02
N ARG A 184 -7.60 -27.43 4.70
CA ARG A 184 -8.00 -28.81 4.39
C ARG A 184 -7.90 -29.14 2.89
N GLN A 185 -7.54 -28.17 2.07
CA GLN A 185 -7.46 -28.30 0.61
C GLN A 185 -8.77 -28.81 -0.02
N VAL A 186 -9.88 -28.24 0.44
CA VAL A 186 -11.21 -28.51 -0.10
C VAL A 186 -11.53 -27.39 -1.10
N ALA A 187 -11.71 -27.73 -2.35
CA ALA A 187 -12.01 -26.81 -3.45
C ALA A 187 -11.02 -25.65 -3.64
N ILE A 188 -9.93 -25.65 -2.91
CA ILE A 188 -8.84 -24.69 -3.05
C ILE A 188 -7.54 -25.46 -3.13
N SER A 189 -6.78 -25.25 -4.20
CA SER A 189 -5.47 -25.89 -4.37
C SER A 189 -4.46 -24.89 -4.90
N LYS A 190 -3.19 -25.19 -4.64
CA LYS A 190 -2.05 -24.41 -5.09
C LYS A 190 -1.10 -25.30 -5.85
N THR A 191 -0.74 -24.91 -7.06
CA THR A 191 0.24 -25.62 -7.89
C THR A 191 1.44 -24.71 -8.11
N GLU A 192 2.62 -25.24 -7.81
CA GLU A 192 3.88 -24.55 -8.09
C GLU A 192 4.65 -25.41 -9.12
N PRO A 193 5.30 -24.78 -10.11
CA PRO A 193 6.17 -25.53 -10.97
C PRO A 193 7.33 -26.08 -10.14
N GLY A 194 7.56 -27.37 -10.24
CA GLY A 194 8.78 -27.98 -9.72
C GLY A 194 9.97 -27.62 -10.60
N ASP A 195 10.89 -28.55 -10.78
CA ASP A 195 11.99 -28.40 -11.71
C ASP A 195 11.42 -28.30 -13.15
N GLU A 196 11.88 -27.34 -13.95
CA GLU A 196 11.43 -27.08 -15.33
C GLU A 196 11.46 -28.33 -16.21
N ASN A 197 12.32 -29.30 -15.90
CA ASN A 197 12.51 -30.53 -16.67
C ASN A 197 11.64 -31.70 -16.19
N ASN A 198 11.02 -31.62 -15.00
CA ASN A 198 10.34 -32.76 -14.36
C ASN A 198 8.86 -32.51 -14.04
N GLN A 199 8.23 -31.52 -14.65
CA GLN A 199 6.80 -31.29 -14.41
C GLN A 199 5.96 -32.33 -15.14
N ASP A 200 5.22 -33.08 -14.35
CA ASP A 200 4.29 -34.07 -14.84
C ASP A 200 2.87 -33.50 -14.87
N ILE A 201 2.16 -33.74 -15.95
CA ILE A 201 0.75 -33.38 -16.12
C ILE A 201 -0.13 -33.93 -14.99
N SER A 202 0.29 -35.02 -14.35
CA SER A 202 -0.42 -35.62 -13.22
C SER A 202 -0.60 -34.69 -12.02
N THR A 203 0.24 -33.68 -11.89
CA THR A 203 0.10 -32.65 -10.85
C THR A 203 -1.19 -31.84 -10.98
N LEU A 204 -1.73 -31.72 -12.20
CA LEU A 204 -2.97 -31.04 -12.50
C LEU A 204 -4.17 -31.98 -12.63
N VAL A 205 -4.01 -33.08 -13.34
CA VAL A 205 -5.12 -33.95 -13.73
C VAL A 205 -5.20 -35.26 -12.92
N GLY A 206 -4.20 -35.58 -12.08
CA GLY A 206 -4.15 -36.82 -11.35
C GLY A 206 -3.54 -37.96 -12.17
N LYS A 207 -3.53 -39.15 -11.62
CA LYS A 207 -2.94 -40.35 -12.24
C LYS A 207 -3.55 -41.62 -11.67
N VAL A 208 -3.36 -42.75 -12.37
CA VAL A 208 -3.72 -44.06 -11.83
C VAL A 208 -2.85 -44.37 -10.59
N ASP A 209 -3.49 -44.77 -9.52
CA ASP A 209 -2.80 -45.18 -8.31
C ASP A 209 -2.37 -46.66 -8.44
N ILE A 210 -1.09 -46.89 -8.57
CA ILE A 210 -0.50 -48.22 -8.75
C ILE A 210 -0.90 -49.16 -7.62
N ARG A 211 -1.05 -48.62 -6.39
CA ARG A 211 -1.42 -49.44 -5.21
C ARG A 211 -2.84 -49.98 -5.29
N LYS A 212 -3.72 -49.32 -6.01
CA LYS A 212 -5.12 -49.73 -6.19
C LYS A 212 -5.29 -50.76 -7.31
N LEU A 213 -4.27 -51.00 -8.12
CA LEU A 213 -4.31 -52.00 -9.20
C LEU A 213 -4.39 -53.46 -8.69
N GLU A 214 -4.14 -53.68 -7.43
CA GLU A 214 -4.37 -55.00 -6.80
C GLU A 214 -5.87 -55.31 -6.66
N GLN A 215 -6.71 -54.29 -6.56
CA GLN A 215 -8.16 -54.44 -6.33
C GLN A 215 -9.00 -54.04 -7.54
N TYR A 216 -8.49 -53.15 -8.40
CA TYR A 216 -9.22 -52.60 -9.53
C TYR A 216 -8.40 -52.70 -10.81
N SER A 217 -9.09 -52.81 -11.96
CA SER A 217 -8.42 -52.75 -13.25
C SER A 217 -7.91 -51.32 -13.52
N GLN A 218 -6.95 -51.19 -14.43
CA GLN A 218 -6.37 -49.89 -14.80
C GLN A 218 -7.42 -48.91 -15.31
N ASP A 219 -8.47 -49.39 -15.94
CA ASP A 219 -9.55 -48.59 -16.50
C ASP A 219 -10.64 -48.21 -15.50
N ASP A 220 -10.56 -48.76 -14.27
CA ASP A 220 -11.58 -48.53 -13.25
C ASP A 220 -11.48 -47.12 -12.66
N ALA A 221 -12.61 -46.45 -12.52
CA ALA A 221 -12.69 -45.12 -11.93
C ALA A 221 -12.13 -45.05 -10.50
N ASP A 222 -12.22 -46.17 -9.74
CA ASP A 222 -11.72 -46.21 -8.37
C ASP A 222 -10.23 -46.50 -8.27
N ALA A 223 -9.59 -46.91 -9.37
CA ALA A 223 -8.13 -47.04 -9.45
C ALA A 223 -7.42 -45.69 -9.67
N TYR A 224 -8.11 -44.67 -10.06
CA TYR A 224 -7.56 -43.35 -10.34
C TYR A 224 -7.37 -42.53 -9.06
N SER A 225 -6.22 -41.87 -8.93
CA SER A 225 -5.98 -40.88 -7.87
C SER A 225 -6.36 -39.49 -8.37
N TYR A 226 -7.43 -38.95 -7.81
CA TYR A 226 -7.93 -37.60 -8.13
C TYR A 226 -7.21 -36.52 -7.31
N SER A 227 -5.91 -36.65 -7.18
CA SER A 227 -5.07 -35.74 -6.38
C SER A 227 -4.54 -34.53 -7.15
N GLY A 228 -4.84 -34.42 -8.45
CA GLY A 228 -4.41 -33.29 -9.25
C GLY A 228 -5.06 -31.97 -8.83
N GLY A 229 -4.36 -30.86 -9.08
CA GLY A 229 -4.84 -29.54 -8.72
C GLY A 229 -6.22 -29.17 -9.28
N LEU A 230 -6.49 -29.54 -10.53
CA LEU A 230 -7.81 -29.33 -11.14
C LEU A 230 -8.90 -30.18 -10.50
N CYS A 231 -8.59 -31.39 -10.08
CA CYS A 231 -9.54 -32.25 -9.39
C CYS A 231 -9.94 -31.65 -8.03
N LEU A 232 -8.95 -31.21 -7.27
CA LEU A 232 -9.16 -30.66 -5.91
C LEU A 232 -9.84 -29.30 -5.93
N SER A 233 -9.63 -28.51 -6.98
CA SER A 233 -10.12 -27.12 -7.06
C SER A 233 -11.44 -26.98 -7.79
N ASN A 234 -12.05 -28.06 -8.24
CA ASN A 234 -13.37 -28.00 -8.88
C ASN A 234 -14.37 -27.35 -7.93
N GLN A 235 -15.19 -26.48 -8.44
CA GLN A 235 -16.11 -25.60 -7.72
C GLN A 235 -15.43 -24.62 -6.76
N GLY A 236 -14.13 -24.37 -6.94
CA GLY A 236 -13.36 -23.47 -6.11
C GLY A 236 -12.32 -22.68 -6.87
N LEU A 237 -11.09 -22.68 -6.37
CA LEU A 237 -10.00 -21.87 -6.91
C LEU A 237 -8.70 -22.68 -6.98
N LEU A 238 -8.07 -22.66 -8.14
CA LEU A 238 -6.71 -23.15 -8.36
C LEU A 238 -5.77 -21.95 -8.48
N GLU A 239 -4.80 -21.84 -7.57
CA GLU A 239 -3.70 -20.89 -7.70
C GLU A 239 -2.53 -21.57 -8.39
N PHE A 240 -2.10 -21.01 -9.52
CA PHE A 240 -0.93 -21.48 -10.25
C PHE A 240 0.20 -20.46 -10.16
N VAL A 241 1.16 -20.73 -9.31
CA VAL A 241 2.31 -19.85 -9.08
C VAL A 241 3.31 -20.04 -10.22
N GLU A 242 3.81 -18.93 -10.78
CA GLU A 242 4.81 -18.95 -11.86
C GLU A 242 4.44 -19.87 -13.02
N MET A 243 3.21 -19.76 -13.47
CA MET A 243 2.61 -20.67 -14.46
C MET A 243 3.46 -20.84 -15.72
N PHE A 244 4.14 -19.80 -16.17
CA PHE A 244 4.89 -19.84 -17.43
C PHE A 244 6.24 -20.54 -17.35
N LYS A 245 6.67 -20.94 -16.16
CA LYS A 245 7.81 -21.86 -16.00
C LYS A 245 7.44 -23.29 -16.34
N ALA A 246 6.15 -23.61 -16.38
CA ALA A 246 5.68 -24.94 -16.74
C ALA A 246 5.75 -25.16 -18.26
N PRO A 247 6.09 -26.39 -18.71
CA PRO A 247 6.02 -26.73 -20.13
C PRO A 247 4.60 -26.55 -20.70
N ILE A 248 4.49 -26.18 -21.97
CA ILE A 248 3.18 -26.01 -22.63
C ILE A 248 2.31 -27.25 -22.51
N LYS A 249 2.89 -28.44 -22.57
CA LYS A 249 2.16 -29.70 -22.42
C LYS A 249 1.39 -29.79 -21.09
N VAL A 250 1.96 -29.26 -20.02
CA VAL A 250 1.32 -29.22 -18.69
C VAL A 250 0.19 -28.19 -18.66
N LEU A 251 0.28 -27.13 -19.47
CA LEU A 251 -0.71 -26.06 -19.52
C LEU A 251 -1.95 -26.39 -20.36
N HIS A 252 -1.87 -27.38 -21.27
CA HIS A 252 -3.01 -27.77 -22.11
C HIS A 252 -4.27 -28.15 -21.33
N PRO A 253 -4.22 -28.91 -20.22
CA PRO A 253 -5.41 -29.21 -19.45
C PRO A 253 -6.10 -27.98 -18.88
N LEU A 254 -5.35 -26.91 -18.57
CA LEU A 254 -5.92 -25.65 -18.12
C LEU A 254 -6.79 -24.99 -19.19
N LEU A 255 -6.34 -25.04 -20.43
CA LEU A 255 -7.11 -24.51 -21.57
C LEU A 255 -8.42 -25.27 -21.77
N THR A 256 -8.35 -26.58 -21.76
CA THR A 256 -9.53 -27.43 -21.92
C THR A 256 -10.51 -27.24 -20.75
N ALA A 257 -9.99 -27.19 -19.53
CA ALA A 257 -10.79 -26.99 -18.33
C ALA A 257 -11.53 -25.65 -18.35
N THR A 258 -10.87 -24.58 -18.75
CA THR A 258 -11.50 -23.25 -18.81
C THR A 258 -12.48 -23.13 -19.96
N GLN A 259 -12.14 -23.68 -21.12
CA GLN A 259 -12.95 -23.54 -22.33
C GLN A 259 -14.16 -24.46 -22.34
N GLU A 260 -13.99 -25.72 -22.01
CA GLU A 260 -15.00 -26.76 -22.14
C GLU A 260 -15.71 -27.11 -20.83
N GLY A 261 -15.18 -26.64 -19.69
CA GLY A 261 -15.71 -26.99 -18.37
C GLY A 261 -15.39 -28.43 -17.96
N ASN A 262 -14.41 -29.05 -18.60
CA ASN A 262 -13.90 -30.38 -18.25
C ASN A 262 -12.48 -30.56 -18.74
N PHE A 263 -11.80 -31.56 -18.25
CA PHE A 263 -10.46 -31.94 -18.67
C PHE A 263 -10.32 -33.47 -18.68
N LYS A 264 -9.40 -33.99 -19.48
CA LYS A 264 -9.13 -35.43 -19.54
C LYS A 264 -8.09 -35.84 -18.53
N GLY A 265 -8.32 -36.97 -17.87
CA GLY A 265 -7.32 -37.61 -17.03
C GLY A 265 -6.15 -38.18 -17.84
N THR A 266 -5.12 -38.65 -17.15
CA THR A 266 -3.97 -39.34 -17.77
C THR A 266 -4.34 -40.72 -18.31
N GLU A 267 -3.54 -41.22 -19.24
CA GLU A 267 -3.65 -42.60 -19.78
C GLU A 267 -5.01 -42.93 -20.40
N GLY A 268 -5.61 -41.97 -21.08
CA GLY A 268 -6.91 -42.18 -21.74
C GLY A 268 -8.10 -42.23 -20.78
N PHE A 269 -7.91 -41.88 -19.52
CA PHE A 269 -8.98 -41.77 -18.56
C PHE A 269 -10.01 -40.73 -19.00
N GLY A 270 -11.28 -40.95 -18.63
CA GLY A 270 -12.40 -40.13 -19.07
C GLY A 270 -12.33 -38.65 -18.67
N ALA A 271 -13.26 -37.87 -19.20
CA ALA A 271 -13.33 -36.45 -18.87
C ALA A 271 -13.84 -36.21 -17.45
N ILE A 272 -13.23 -35.25 -16.79
CA ILE A 272 -13.53 -34.84 -15.41
C ILE A 272 -14.10 -33.43 -15.44
N PRO A 273 -15.26 -33.16 -14.78
CA PRO A 273 -15.85 -31.83 -14.78
C PRO A 273 -15.00 -30.81 -14.03
N PHE A 274 -15.02 -29.57 -14.51
CA PHE A 274 -14.34 -28.47 -13.87
C PHE A 274 -15.15 -27.17 -14.00
N ASP A 275 -15.54 -26.60 -12.86
CA ASP A 275 -16.10 -25.26 -12.73
C ASP A 275 -15.36 -24.57 -11.59
N GLY A 276 -14.22 -24.00 -11.89
CA GLY A 276 -13.39 -23.33 -10.90
C GLY A 276 -12.75 -22.07 -11.46
N ILE A 277 -12.19 -21.30 -10.58
CA ILE A 277 -11.42 -20.12 -10.91
C ILE A 277 -9.95 -20.54 -11.00
N ILE A 278 -9.31 -20.26 -12.13
CA ILE A 278 -7.86 -20.42 -12.26
C ILE A 278 -7.22 -19.06 -12.11
N LEU A 279 -6.43 -18.91 -11.06
CA LEU A 279 -5.69 -17.70 -10.74
C LEU A 279 -4.20 -17.97 -10.90
N ALA A 280 -3.56 -17.28 -11.81
CA ALA A 280 -2.13 -17.40 -12.04
C ALA A 280 -1.43 -16.07 -11.79
N HIS A 281 -0.16 -16.12 -11.47
CA HIS A 281 0.65 -14.91 -11.35
C HIS A 281 2.11 -15.18 -11.70
N SER A 282 2.77 -14.15 -12.24
CA SER A 282 4.20 -14.18 -12.51
C SER A 282 4.79 -12.78 -12.55
N ASN A 283 6.11 -12.71 -12.69
CA ASN A 283 6.81 -11.46 -12.96
C ASN A 283 6.78 -11.11 -14.46
N GLU A 284 7.23 -9.89 -14.76
CA GLU A 284 7.17 -9.37 -16.12
C GLU A 284 8.16 -10.07 -17.09
N SER A 285 9.31 -10.53 -16.61
CA SER A 285 10.30 -11.21 -17.43
C SER A 285 9.79 -12.54 -17.96
N GLU A 286 9.14 -13.33 -17.14
CA GLU A 286 8.49 -14.59 -17.52
C GLU A 286 7.38 -14.35 -18.54
N TRP A 287 6.57 -13.32 -18.30
CA TRP A 287 5.49 -12.92 -19.21
C TRP A 287 6.01 -12.54 -20.60
N LYS A 288 7.06 -11.70 -20.67
CA LYS A 288 7.66 -11.29 -21.95
C LYS A 288 8.22 -12.46 -22.73
N ALA A 289 8.93 -13.36 -22.06
CA ALA A 289 9.46 -14.58 -22.67
C ALA A 289 8.33 -15.44 -23.23
N PHE A 290 7.25 -15.62 -22.50
CA PHE A 290 6.09 -16.39 -22.92
C PHE A 290 5.35 -15.73 -24.09
N ARG A 291 5.11 -14.43 -24.02
CA ARG A 291 4.38 -13.66 -25.05
C ARG A 291 5.10 -13.66 -26.40
N ASN A 292 6.43 -13.65 -26.41
CA ASN A 292 7.22 -13.60 -27.62
C ASN A 292 7.32 -14.94 -28.34
N ASN A 293 6.88 -16.02 -27.71
CA ASN A 293 6.85 -17.33 -28.34
C ASN A 293 5.55 -17.52 -29.13
N LYS A 294 5.67 -17.64 -30.45
CA LYS A 294 4.52 -17.81 -31.37
C LYS A 294 3.67 -19.06 -31.08
N ASN A 295 4.25 -20.07 -30.47
CA ASN A 295 3.53 -21.30 -30.13
C ASN A 295 2.53 -21.13 -28.99
N ASN A 296 2.52 -19.98 -28.31
CA ASN A 296 1.72 -19.70 -27.14
C ASN A 296 0.46 -18.86 -27.44
N GLU A 297 0.17 -18.55 -28.71
CA GLU A 297 -0.98 -17.70 -29.07
C GLU A 297 -2.32 -18.22 -28.53
N ALA A 298 -2.55 -19.51 -28.60
CA ALA A 298 -3.79 -20.11 -28.12
C ALA A 298 -3.99 -19.93 -26.62
N LEU A 299 -2.91 -19.95 -25.84
CA LEU A 299 -2.97 -19.71 -24.40
C LEU A 299 -3.14 -18.22 -24.08
N LEU A 300 -2.55 -17.33 -24.86
CA LEU A 300 -2.68 -15.88 -24.70
C LEU A 300 -4.14 -15.41 -24.76
N ASP A 301 -4.92 -15.98 -25.67
CA ASP A 301 -6.36 -15.66 -25.80
C ASP A 301 -7.19 -16.11 -24.58
N ARG A 302 -6.65 -16.99 -23.77
CA ARG A 302 -7.33 -17.55 -22.58
C ARG A 302 -6.90 -16.87 -21.29
N ILE A 303 -6.15 -15.78 -21.37
CA ILE A 303 -5.62 -15.09 -20.21
C ILE A 303 -6.26 -13.71 -20.09
N TYR A 304 -6.82 -13.43 -18.92
CA TYR A 304 -7.28 -12.10 -18.53
C TYR A 304 -6.19 -11.45 -17.66
N ILE A 305 -5.48 -10.49 -18.24
CA ILE A 305 -4.32 -9.88 -17.57
C ILE A 305 -4.75 -8.72 -16.68
N VAL A 306 -4.32 -8.75 -15.44
CA VAL A 306 -4.41 -7.61 -14.51
C VAL A 306 -2.98 -7.25 -14.09
N LYS A 307 -2.54 -6.06 -14.45
CA LYS A 307 -1.25 -5.54 -14.01
C LYS A 307 -1.32 -5.09 -12.55
N VAL A 308 -0.38 -5.58 -11.75
CA VAL A 308 -0.28 -5.26 -10.32
C VAL A 308 1.06 -4.54 -10.08
N PRO A 309 1.13 -3.23 -10.34
CA PRO A 309 2.35 -2.46 -10.13
C PRO A 309 2.59 -2.21 -8.65
N TYR A 310 3.80 -1.77 -8.32
CA TYR A 310 4.06 -1.20 -7.01
C TYR A 310 3.18 0.02 -6.76
N CYS A 311 2.87 0.27 -5.51
CA CYS A 311 2.18 1.49 -5.10
C CYS A 311 2.98 2.73 -5.49
N LEU A 312 2.32 3.73 -6.09
CA LEU A 312 2.93 4.97 -6.54
C LEU A 312 2.46 6.20 -5.73
N ARG A 313 1.75 5.96 -4.63
CA ARG A 313 1.21 7.03 -3.79
C ARG A 313 1.83 6.96 -2.40
N VAL A 314 2.51 8.01 -1.99
CA VAL A 314 3.23 8.08 -0.71
C VAL A 314 2.32 7.80 0.47
N SER A 315 1.16 8.44 0.53
CA SER A 315 0.22 8.27 1.65
C SER A 315 -0.30 6.84 1.79
N GLU A 316 -0.52 6.15 0.67
CA GLU A 316 -0.97 4.76 0.67
C GLU A 316 0.17 3.79 1.05
N GLU A 317 1.38 4.06 0.58
CA GLU A 317 2.56 3.27 0.95
C GLU A 317 2.86 3.36 2.45
N ILE A 318 2.68 4.53 3.05
CA ILE A 318 2.79 4.72 4.51
C ILE A 318 1.82 3.81 5.25
N LYS A 319 0.60 3.68 4.79
CA LYS A 319 -0.42 2.79 5.40
C LYS A 319 0.01 1.32 5.35
N ILE A 320 0.68 0.90 4.28
CA ILE A 320 1.24 -0.45 4.16
C ILE A 320 2.29 -0.70 5.25
N TYR A 321 3.18 0.26 5.45
CA TYR A 321 4.21 0.18 6.50
C TYR A 321 3.61 0.20 7.91
N GLU A 322 2.64 1.06 8.15
CA GLU A 322 1.93 1.14 9.45
C GLU A 322 1.23 -0.18 9.78
N LYS A 323 0.60 -0.80 8.81
CA LYS A 323 -0.03 -2.11 8.98
C LYS A 323 0.99 -3.17 9.41
N LEU A 324 2.13 -3.23 8.74
CA LEU A 324 3.20 -4.18 9.08
C LEU A 324 3.71 -3.95 10.50
N ILE A 325 3.97 -2.71 10.86
CA ILE A 325 4.49 -2.35 12.19
C ILE A 325 3.48 -2.73 13.28
N ARG A 326 2.20 -2.45 13.09
CA ARG A 326 1.14 -2.78 14.06
C ARG A 326 1.01 -4.28 14.32
N THR A 327 1.23 -5.12 13.30
CA THR A 327 1.12 -6.57 13.43
C THR A 327 2.39 -7.22 13.96
N SER A 328 3.46 -6.45 14.15
CA SER A 328 4.74 -6.91 14.67
C SER A 328 4.95 -6.51 16.13
N SER A 329 6.02 -7.01 16.73
CA SER A 329 6.46 -6.58 18.07
C SER A 329 6.89 -5.12 18.13
N LEU A 330 7.10 -4.46 16.99
CA LEU A 330 7.46 -3.05 16.87
C LEU A 330 6.26 -2.11 17.01
N GLY A 331 5.04 -2.61 17.17
CA GLY A 331 3.83 -1.79 17.26
C GLY A 331 3.81 -0.79 18.40
N LYS A 332 4.56 -1.03 19.47
CA LYS A 332 4.73 -0.13 20.62
C LYS A 332 6.02 0.70 20.56
N ALA A 333 6.91 0.42 19.62
CA ALA A 333 8.14 1.16 19.47
C ALA A 333 7.88 2.56 18.92
N ILE A 334 8.67 3.53 19.35
CA ILE A 334 8.54 4.90 18.89
C ILE A 334 9.14 5.03 17.50
N CYS A 335 8.35 5.57 16.59
CA CYS A 335 8.76 5.93 15.25
C CYS A 335 8.70 7.44 15.10
N ALA A 336 9.84 8.10 14.95
CA ALA A 336 9.90 9.55 14.84
C ALA A 336 9.11 10.05 13.62
N PRO A 337 8.46 11.22 13.73
CA PRO A 337 7.73 11.81 12.61
C PRO A 337 8.60 11.95 11.35
N GLY A 338 8.03 11.62 10.22
CA GLY A 338 8.73 11.69 8.93
C GLY A 338 9.53 10.44 8.55
N THR A 339 9.68 9.46 9.44
CA THR A 339 10.43 8.23 9.13
C THR A 339 9.73 7.40 8.06
N LEU A 340 8.48 7.04 8.27
CA LEU A 340 7.73 6.24 7.30
C LEU A 340 7.48 7.01 6.01
N LYS A 341 7.25 8.31 6.12
CA LYS A 341 7.08 9.18 4.95
C LYS A 341 8.34 9.21 4.09
N MET A 342 9.51 9.34 4.70
CA MET A 342 10.79 9.32 3.98
C MET A 342 11.02 7.98 3.28
N MET A 343 10.77 6.87 3.97
CA MET A 343 10.89 5.54 3.38
C MET A 343 9.95 5.36 2.19
N ALA A 344 8.69 5.79 2.33
CA ALA A 344 7.70 5.75 1.26
C ALA A 344 8.11 6.63 0.08
N GLN A 345 8.58 7.84 0.35
CA GLN A 345 9.07 8.76 -0.69
C GLN A 345 10.24 8.15 -1.47
N PHE A 346 11.20 7.57 -0.77
CA PHE A 346 12.32 6.88 -1.43
C PHE A 346 11.82 5.74 -2.32
N SER A 347 10.98 4.88 -1.79
CA SER A 347 10.44 3.74 -2.55
C SER A 347 9.73 4.20 -3.81
N ILE A 348 8.88 5.22 -3.71
CA ILE A 348 8.12 5.73 -4.85
C ILE A 348 9.01 6.42 -5.87
N LEU A 349 9.99 7.19 -5.42
CA LEU A 349 10.96 7.81 -6.35
C LEU A 349 11.70 6.76 -7.19
N THR A 350 12.00 5.60 -6.62
CA THR A 350 12.64 4.50 -7.37
C THR A 350 11.72 3.84 -8.38
N ARG A 351 10.41 3.95 -8.18
CA ARG A 351 9.37 3.30 -9.00
C ARG A 351 8.84 4.19 -10.13
N LEU A 352 8.98 5.51 -9.98
CA LEU A 352 8.49 6.47 -10.98
C LEU A 352 9.43 6.55 -12.18
N GLY A 353 8.84 6.73 -13.35
CA GLY A 353 9.58 7.11 -14.55
C GLY A 353 9.98 8.60 -14.52
N GLU A 354 11.14 8.92 -15.10
CA GLU A 354 11.60 10.31 -15.18
C GLU A 354 10.61 11.15 -16.00
N PRO A 355 10.12 12.27 -15.46
CA PRO A 355 9.28 13.18 -16.21
C PRO A 355 10.09 14.06 -17.15
N GLU A 356 9.44 14.58 -18.19
CA GLU A 356 10.03 15.56 -19.08
C GLU A 356 9.75 16.97 -18.57
N ASN A 357 10.78 17.82 -18.52
CA ASN A 357 10.69 19.23 -18.13
C ASN A 357 10.09 19.49 -16.73
N SER A 358 10.21 18.54 -15.83
CA SER A 358 9.73 18.65 -14.45
C SER A 358 10.58 17.77 -13.54
N SER A 359 10.55 18.02 -12.24
CA SER A 359 11.27 17.17 -11.28
C SER A 359 10.48 15.91 -10.96
N ILE A 360 11.19 14.82 -10.71
CA ILE A 360 10.58 13.56 -10.29
C ILE A 360 9.92 13.70 -8.90
N PHE A 361 10.44 14.56 -8.05
CA PHE A 361 9.85 14.82 -6.74
C PHE A 361 8.48 15.48 -6.86
N SER A 362 8.34 16.46 -7.75
CA SER A 362 7.05 17.09 -8.04
C SER A 362 6.05 16.09 -8.61
N LYS A 363 6.49 15.20 -9.51
CA LYS A 363 5.66 14.11 -10.01
C LYS A 363 5.15 13.22 -8.88
N MET A 364 6.02 12.85 -7.94
CA MET A 364 5.64 12.06 -6.76
C MET A 364 4.56 12.77 -5.93
N GLN A 365 4.72 14.06 -5.70
CA GLN A 365 3.74 14.85 -4.95
C GLN A 365 2.39 14.94 -5.65
N VAL A 366 2.40 15.15 -6.97
CA VAL A 366 1.17 15.17 -7.78
C VAL A 366 0.48 13.81 -7.76
N TYR A 367 1.23 12.73 -7.82
CA TYR A 367 0.67 11.39 -7.73
C TYR A 367 0.00 11.10 -6.39
N ASP A 368 0.46 11.73 -5.32
CA ASP A 368 -0.18 11.66 -4.00
C ASP A 368 -1.35 12.64 -3.83
N GLY A 369 -1.71 13.37 -4.86
CA GLY A 369 -2.85 14.28 -4.89
C GLY A 369 -2.56 15.70 -4.43
N GLU A 370 -1.30 16.08 -4.26
CA GLU A 370 -0.93 17.44 -3.88
C GLU A 370 -1.14 18.43 -5.05
N ASN A 371 -1.53 19.65 -4.71
CA ASN A 371 -1.66 20.75 -5.67
C ASN A 371 -0.39 21.60 -5.66
N LEU A 372 0.38 21.56 -6.75
CA LEU A 372 1.65 22.27 -6.88
C LEU A 372 1.56 23.53 -7.76
N LYS A 373 0.36 23.99 -8.14
CA LYS A 373 0.20 25.15 -9.04
C LYS A 373 0.94 26.40 -8.56
N ASP A 374 0.89 26.66 -7.26
CA ASP A 374 1.49 27.86 -6.68
C ASP A 374 2.95 27.68 -6.27
N SER A 375 3.37 26.46 -6.00
CA SER A 375 4.72 26.14 -5.48
C SER A 375 5.70 25.73 -6.57
N ASP A 376 5.24 25.08 -7.64
CA ASP A 376 6.07 24.64 -8.76
C ASP A 376 5.34 24.85 -10.10
N PRO A 377 5.67 25.92 -10.83
CA PRO A 377 5.02 26.20 -12.12
C PRO A 377 5.33 25.17 -13.22
N LYS A 378 6.39 24.39 -13.07
CA LYS A 378 6.76 23.32 -14.01
C LYS A 378 6.04 22.01 -13.78
N ALA A 379 5.37 21.85 -12.62
CA ALA A 379 4.62 20.65 -12.29
C ALA A 379 3.43 20.49 -13.26
N LYS A 380 3.26 19.26 -13.73
CA LYS A 380 2.17 18.88 -14.63
C LYS A 380 1.00 18.29 -13.84
N SER A 381 -0.13 18.10 -14.51
CA SER A 381 -1.27 17.41 -13.90
C SER A 381 -0.97 15.90 -13.76
N PHE A 382 -1.74 15.23 -12.91
CA PHE A 382 -1.68 13.77 -12.75
C PHE A 382 -1.81 13.05 -14.09
N GLN A 383 -2.79 13.43 -14.90
CA GLN A 383 -3.05 12.78 -16.18
C GLN A 383 -1.90 12.97 -17.18
N GLU A 384 -1.32 14.17 -17.24
CA GLU A 384 -0.17 14.43 -18.10
C GLU A 384 1.03 13.58 -17.75
N TYR A 385 1.33 13.43 -16.46
CA TYR A 385 2.41 12.54 -15.99
C TYR A 385 2.13 11.07 -16.31
N ARG A 386 0.90 10.62 -16.14
CA ARG A 386 0.50 9.24 -16.46
C ARG A 386 0.61 8.94 -17.94
N ASP A 387 0.14 9.85 -18.78
CA ASP A 387 0.19 9.68 -20.24
C ASP A 387 1.63 9.62 -20.76
N TYR A 388 2.51 10.44 -20.22
CA TYR A 388 3.93 10.42 -20.59
C TYR A 388 4.65 9.15 -20.12
N ALA A 389 4.37 8.70 -18.91
CA ALA A 389 5.02 7.53 -18.33
C ALA A 389 4.66 6.20 -19.02
N GLY A 390 3.49 6.13 -19.62
CA GLY A 390 3.00 4.90 -20.26
C GLY A 390 2.46 3.86 -19.28
N VAL A 391 2.22 2.66 -19.80
CA VAL A 391 1.51 1.59 -19.08
C VAL A 391 2.37 0.77 -18.13
N ASP A 392 3.69 0.89 -18.23
CA ASP A 392 4.63 0.05 -17.46
C ASP A 392 5.19 0.74 -16.21
N GLU A 393 4.71 1.92 -15.88
CA GLU A 393 5.13 2.63 -14.67
C GLU A 393 4.73 1.87 -13.41
N GLY A 394 5.66 1.77 -12.45
CA GLY A 394 5.46 1.01 -11.22
C GLY A 394 5.85 -0.45 -11.31
N MET A 395 6.33 -0.91 -12.46
CA MET A 395 6.78 -2.29 -12.65
C MET A 395 8.23 -2.52 -12.24
N THR A 396 8.97 -1.46 -12.00
CA THR A 396 10.38 -1.48 -11.57
C THR A 396 10.55 -0.67 -10.29
N GLY A 397 11.75 -0.69 -9.70
CA GLY A 397 12.07 -0.01 -8.47
C GLY A 397 12.20 -0.96 -7.28
N VAL A 398 12.32 -0.40 -6.08
CA VAL A 398 12.45 -1.22 -4.87
C VAL A 398 11.08 -1.76 -4.42
N SER A 399 11.08 -3.00 -3.95
CA SER A 399 9.86 -3.65 -3.48
C SER A 399 9.46 -3.18 -2.08
N THR A 400 8.23 -3.48 -1.70
CA THR A 400 7.77 -3.30 -0.32
C THR A 400 8.58 -4.16 0.67
N ARG A 401 9.02 -5.34 0.24
CA ARG A 401 9.91 -6.20 1.06
C ARG A 401 11.25 -5.55 1.33
N PHE A 402 11.81 -4.86 0.35
CA PHE A 402 13.02 -4.06 0.54
C PHE A 402 12.79 -3.00 1.63
N ALA A 403 11.69 -2.28 1.55
CA ALA A 403 11.32 -1.28 2.55
C ALA A 403 11.16 -1.89 3.95
N PHE A 404 10.56 -3.06 4.06
CA PHE A 404 10.40 -3.77 5.34
C PHE A 404 11.74 -4.16 5.95
N LYS A 405 12.69 -4.65 5.15
CA LYS A 405 14.05 -4.95 5.61
C LYS A 405 14.75 -3.69 6.12
N ILE A 406 14.62 -2.60 5.40
CA ILE A 406 15.20 -1.31 5.80
C ILE A 406 14.60 -0.85 7.13
N LEU A 407 13.29 -0.81 7.25
CA LEU A 407 12.62 -0.37 8.47
C LEU A 407 12.98 -1.25 9.68
N SER A 408 13.04 -2.55 9.51
CA SER A 408 13.48 -3.47 10.56
C SER A 408 14.89 -3.12 11.06
N ARG A 409 15.82 -2.84 10.16
CA ARG A 409 17.18 -2.43 10.52
C ARG A 409 17.22 -1.05 11.18
N VAL A 410 16.36 -0.13 10.75
CA VAL A 410 16.27 1.22 11.33
C VAL A 410 15.79 1.16 12.77
N PHE A 411 14.75 0.40 13.06
CA PHE A 411 14.25 0.23 14.44
C PHE A 411 15.29 -0.38 15.37
N ASN A 412 16.15 -1.22 14.86
CA ASN A 412 17.19 -1.93 15.63
C ASN A 412 18.60 -1.36 15.39
N PHE A 413 18.70 -0.17 14.80
CA PHE A 413 19.99 0.44 14.48
C PHE A 413 20.80 0.78 15.74
N ASP A 414 20.13 1.34 16.74
CA ASP A 414 20.72 1.59 18.06
C ASP A 414 20.52 0.35 18.95
N SER A 415 21.61 -0.22 19.42
CA SER A 415 21.57 -1.42 20.26
C SER A 415 20.92 -1.21 21.63
N THR A 416 20.77 0.04 22.06
CA THR A 416 20.25 0.38 23.39
C THR A 416 18.77 0.83 23.36
N GLU A 417 18.22 1.11 22.18
CA GLU A 417 16.87 1.63 22.05
C GLU A 417 16.21 1.11 20.76
N VAL A 418 15.05 0.51 20.90
CA VAL A 418 14.23 0.08 19.74
C VAL A 418 13.33 1.25 19.34
N ALA A 419 13.81 2.04 18.39
CA ALA A 419 13.09 3.21 17.87
C ALA A 419 13.63 3.57 16.48
N ALA A 420 12.77 4.14 15.63
CA ALA A 420 13.15 4.56 14.29
C ALA A 420 13.16 6.08 14.17
N ASN A 421 14.07 6.59 13.35
CA ASN A 421 14.14 8.01 12.99
C ASN A 421 14.69 8.17 11.56
N PRO A 422 14.45 9.32 10.91
CA PRO A 422 14.89 9.54 9.53
C PRO A 422 16.41 9.58 9.32
N VAL A 423 17.17 9.97 10.30
CA VAL A 423 18.64 10.00 10.19
C VAL A 423 19.22 8.59 10.11
N HIS A 424 18.77 7.70 10.99
CA HIS A 424 19.14 6.29 10.93
C HIS A 424 18.61 5.63 9.64
N LEU A 425 17.42 6.04 9.20
CA LEU A 425 16.87 5.58 7.92
C LEU A 425 17.81 5.94 6.76
N MET A 426 18.29 7.17 6.69
CA MET A 426 19.23 7.58 5.64
C MET A 426 20.51 6.76 5.68
N TYR A 427 21.07 6.51 6.85
CA TYR A 427 22.28 5.68 6.99
C TYR A 427 22.05 4.24 6.53
N VAL A 428 20.95 3.64 6.94
CA VAL A 428 20.60 2.27 6.54
C VAL A 428 20.34 2.18 5.03
N LEU A 429 19.64 3.16 4.47
CA LEU A 429 19.40 3.23 3.01
C LEU A 429 20.68 3.29 2.23
N GLU A 430 21.61 4.17 2.61
CA GLU A 430 22.91 4.30 1.94
C GLU A 430 23.69 2.98 1.98
N GLN A 431 23.75 2.33 3.13
CA GLN A 431 24.41 1.04 3.28
C GLN A 431 23.76 -0.06 2.42
N GLN A 432 22.43 -0.12 2.41
CA GLN A 432 21.72 -1.15 1.68
C GLN A 432 21.80 -0.95 0.16
N ILE A 433 21.74 0.29 -0.31
CA ILE A 433 21.91 0.60 -1.74
C ILE A 433 23.27 0.11 -2.24
N GLU A 434 24.32 0.32 -1.46
CA GLU A 434 25.65 -0.17 -1.80
C GLU A 434 25.74 -1.70 -1.81
N ARG A 435 25.05 -2.38 -0.88
CA ARG A 435 25.06 -3.85 -0.77
C ARG A 435 24.27 -4.56 -1.86
N GLU A 436 23.22 -3.94 -2.40
CA GLU A 436 22.35 -4.55 -3.41
C GLU A 436 23.00 -4.69 -4.78
N GLN A 437 24.16 -4.08 -4.98
CA GLN A 437 24.90 -4.15 -6.26
C GLN A 437 24.06 -3.76 -7.47
N PHE A 438 23.29 -2.68 -7.35
CA PHE A 438 22.57 -2.11 -8.49
C PHE A 438 23.55 -1.68 -9.59
N PRO A 439 23.10 -1.60 -10.86
CA PRO A 439 23.91 -0.95 -11.90
C PRO A 439 24.37 0.43 -11.45
N GLN A 440 25.58 0.82 -11.83
CA GLN A 440 26.21 2.05 -11.33
C GLN A 440 25.32 3.31 -11.48
N GLU A 441 24.64 3.45 -12.60
CA GLU A 441 23.73 4.58 -12.84
C GLU A 441 22.55 4.59 -11.88
N VAL A 442 21.99 3.42 -11.62
CA VAL A 442 20.86 3.24 -10.69
C VAL A 442 21.29 3.51 -9.25
N GLU A 443 22.46 3.01 -8.86
CA GLU A 443 23.03 3.24 -7.53
C GLU A 443 23.25 4.73 -7.27
N GLN A 444 23.85 5.45 -8.21
CA GLN A 444 24.07 6.89 -8.10
C GLN A 444 22.76 7.66 -8.00
N LYS A 445 21.77 7.26 -8.78
CA LYS A 445 20.44 7.86 -8.76
C LYS A 445 19.76 7.67 -7.40
N TYR A 446 19.79 6.47 -6.85
CA TYR A 446 19.18 6.16 -5.55
C TYR A 446 19.90 6.87 -4.41
N LEU A 447 21.23 6.92 -4.43
CA LEU A 447 22.00 7.67 -3.45
C LEU A 447 21.71 9.18 -3.51
N SER A 448 21.51 9.71 -4.71
CA SER A 448 21.10 11.10 -4.91
C SER A 448 19.71 11.38 -4.29
N TYR A 449 18.78 10.46 -4.40
CA TYR A 449 17.47 10.62 -3.76
C TYR A 449 17.60 10.74 -2.23
N VAL A 450 18.46 9.93 -1.63
CA VAL A 450 18.68 9.96 -0.17
C VAL A 450 19.45 11.20 0.26
N LYS A 451 20.63 11.42 -0.32
CA LYS A 451 21.60 12.45 0.13
C LYS A 451 21.18 13.86 -0.24
N ASP A 452 20.63 14.04 -1.43
CA ASP A 452 20.34 15.38 -1.95
C ASP A 452 18.87 15.75 -1.76
N THR A 453 17.96 14.93 -2.26
CA THR A 453 16.52 15.27 -2.27
C THR A 453 15.89 15.10 -0.89
N LEU A 454 15.95 13.92 -0.33
CA LEU A 454 15.25 13.61 0.92
C LEU A 454 15.95 14.24 2.14
N ALA A 455 17.27 14.25 2.18
CA ALA A 455 18.02 14.87 3.26
C ALA A 455 17.76 16.37 3.36
N THR A 456 17.71 17.07 2.22
CA THR A 456 17.40 18.51 2.18
C THR A 456 15.98 18.79 2.67
N ARG A 457 15.02 18.02 2.21
CA ARG A 457 13.61 18.15 2.64
C ARG A 457 13.42 17.84 4.12
N TYR A 458 14.12 16.83 4.59
CA TYR A 458 14.07 16.48 6.01
C TYR A 458 14.73 17.54 6.89
N ALA A 459 15.84 18.14 6.45
CA ALA A 459 16.47 19.24 7.17
C ALA A 459 15.51 20.41 7.37
N GLU A 460 14.74 20.77 6.33
CA GLU A 460 13.68 21.79 6.44
C GLU A 460 12.60 21.41 7.44
N PHE A 461 12.14 20.16 7.39
CA PHE A 461 11.11 19.65 8.29
C PHE A 461 11.56 19.64 9.75
N ILE A 462 12.72 19.03 10.04
CA ILE A 462 13.22 18.95 11.41
C ILE A 462 13.63 20.32 11.95
N GLY A 463 14.10 21.19 11.06
CA GLY A 463 14.39 22.58 11.41
C GLY A 463 13.15 23.31 11.93
N LYS A 464 12.01 23.16 11.27
CA LYS A 464 10.72 23.72 11.73
C LYS A 464 10.25 23.10 13.05
N GLU A 465 10.41 21.80 13.20
CA GLU A 465 10.05 21.09 14.43
C GLU A 465 10.86 21.60 15.62
N ILE A 466 12.17 21.70 15.45
CA ILE A 466 13.10 22.23 16.46
C ILE A 466 12.76 23.70 16.75
N GLN A 467 12.56 24.50 15.73
CA GLN A 467 12.20 25.91 15.84
C GLN A 467 10.94 26.11 16.66
N THR A 468 9.87 25.38 16.33
CA THR A 468 8.59 25.48 17.04
C THR A 468 8.75 25.10 18.51
N ALA A 469 9.41 23.99 18.82
CA ALA A 469 9.64 23.56 20.19
C ALA A 469 10.53 24.54 20.97
N TYR A 470 11.54 25.09 20.32
CA TYR A 470 12.41 26.08 20.90
C TYR A 470 11.65 27.37 21.24
N LEU A 471 10.86 27.90 20.31
CA LEU A 471 10.04 29.10 20.54
C LEU A 471 9.07 28.93 21.70
N GLU A 472 8.42 27.78 21.78
CA GLU A 472 7.51 27.47 22.87
C GLU A 472 8.22 27.41 24.24
N SER A 473 9.44 26.85 24.26
CA SER A 473 10.24 26.71 25.47
C SER A 473 10.91 28.00 25.90
N TYR A 474 11.24 28.88 24.97
CA TYR A 474 11.92 30.15 25.18
C TYR A 474 11.02 31.37 24.92
N SER A 475 9.72 31.20 25.06
CA SER A 475 8.72 32.26 24.83
C SER A 475 8.96 33.50 25.72
N GLU A 476 9.41 33.29 26.94
CA GLU A 476 9.78 34.38 27.87
C GLU A 476 10.95 35.20 27.36
N TYR A 477 11.96 34.55 26.75
CA TYR A 477 13.06 35.24 26.08
C TYR A 477 12.58 36.09 24.91
N GLY A 478 11.68 35.53 24.11
CA GLY A 478 11.05 36.28 23.02
C GLY A 478 10.29 37.51 23.51
N GLN A 479 9.58 37.40 24.62
CA GLN A 479 8.88 38.54 25.23
C GLN A 479 9.86 39.61 25.72
N ASN A 480 10.98 39.22 26.30
CA ASN A 480 12.00 40.16 26.76
C ASN A 480 12.65 40.92 25.58
N VAL A 481 12.94 40.22 24.51
CA VAL A 481 13.45 40.85 23.26
C VAL A 481 12.42 41.84 22.71
N PHE A 482 11.16 41.45 22.67
CA PHE A 482 10.05 42.30 22.23
C PHE A 482 9.93 43.56 23.05
N ASP A 483 9.88 43.44 24.38
CA ASP A 483 9.74 44.57 25.29
C ASP A 483 10.92 45.55 25.19
N ARG A 484 12.13 45.02 25.09
CA ARG A 484 13.33 45.83 24.88
C ARG A 484 13.32 46.55 23.55
N TYR A 485 12.96 45.85 22.47
CA TYR A 485 12.88 46.44 21.13
C TYR A 485 11.88 47.59 21.10
N VAL A 486 10.70 47.39 21.64
CA VAL A 486 9.65 48.41 21.70
C VAL A 486 10.11 49.63 22.51
N THR A 487 10.72 49.42 23.64
CA THR A 487 11.24 50.52 24.51
C THR A 487 12.32 51.31 23.75
N TYR A 488 13.29 50.64 23.19
CA TYR A 488 14.37 51.32 22.46
C TYR A 488 13.88 52.03 21.21
N ALA A 489 12.95 51.44 20.46
CA ALA A 489 12.34 52.06 19.28
C ALA A 489 11.54 53.32 19.63
N ASP A 490 10.77 53.29 20.74
CA ASP A 490 10.00 54.43 21.20
C ASP A 490 10.91 55.60 21.61
N PHE A 491 11.95 55.37 22.39
CA PHE A 491 12.94 56.39 22.74
C PHE A 491 13.70 56.92 21.53
N TRP A 492 14.05 56.07 20.56
CA TRP A 492 14.69 56.48 19.34
C TRP A 492 13.81 57.39 18.47
N ILE A 493 12.52 57.05 18.34
CA ILE A 493 11.54 57.88 17.60
C ILE A 493 11.36 59.24 18.23
N GLN A 494 11.28 59.30 19.54
CA GLN A 494 11.13 60.55 20.30
C GLN A 494 12.41 61.36 20.43
N ASP A 495 13.51 60.86 19.92
CA ASP A 495 14.84 61.44 20.00
C ASP A 495 15.25 61.74 21.47
N GLN A 496 14.96 60.75 22.36
CA GLN A 496 15.27 60.81 23.76
C GLN A 496 16.34 59.76 24.13
N GLU A 497 17.18 60.13 25.11
CA GLU A 497 18.15 59.19 25.69
C GLU A 497 17.45 58.24 26.64
N PHE A 498 17.75 56.94 26.46
CA PHE A 498 17.25 55.89 27.37
C PHE A 498 18.29 55.57 28.43
N ARG A 499 17.88 55.57 29.69
CA ARG A 499 18.70 55.13 30.79
C ARG A 499 18.11 53.87 31.41
N ASP A 500 18.90 52.77 31.41
CA ASP A 500 18.51 51.52 32.02
C ASP A 500 18.63 51.65 33.56
N HIS A 501 17.52 51.47 34.26
CA HIS A 501 17.48 51.58 35.73
C HIS A 501 18.17 50.40 36.41
N ASP A 502 18.27 49.25 35.77
CA ASP A 502 18.87 48.04 36.33
C ASP A 502 20.40 48.03 36.21
N THR A 503 20.93 48.46 35.05
CA THR A 503 22.39 48.47 34.77
C THR A 503 23.03 49.84 34.94
N GLY A 504 22.23 50.92 34.95
CA GLY A 504 22.71 52.30 35.00
C GLY A 504 23.33 52.81 33.70
N GLU A 505 23.32 52.01 32.62
CA GLU A 505 23.80 52.42 31.32
C GLU A 505 22.87 53.42 30.64
N SER A 506 23.48 54.39 29.94
CA SER A 506 22.75 55.36 29.12
C SER A 506 22.97 55.07 27.65
N PHE A 507 21.88 55.09 26.89
CA PHE A 507 21.92 54.89 25.43
C PHE A 507 21.48 56.18 24.75
N ASP A 508 22.37 56.78 23.97
CA ASP A 508 22.02 57.86 23.08
C ASP A 508 21.31 57.34 21.83
N ARG A 509 20.87 58.21 20.93
CA ARG A 509 20.17 57.78 19.74
C ARG A 509 20.98 56.85 18.84
N ALA A 510 22.31 57.08 18.73
CA ALA A 510 23.20 56.22 17.94
C ALA A 510 23.36 54.84 18.58
N ALA A 511 23.46 54.77 19.93
CA ALA A 511 23.54 53.50 20.65
C ALA A 511 22.23 52.73 20.56
N LEU A 512 21.07 53.40 20.67
CA LEU A 512 19.77 52.80 20.49
C LEU A 512 19.59 52.24 19.08
N ASN A 513 20.02 52.98 18.05
CA ASN A 513 19.98 52.50 16.68
C ASN A 513 20.84 51.26 16.47
N ALA A 514 22.04 51.21 17.08
CA ALA A 514 22.89 50.03 17.01
C ALA A 514 22.25 48.78 17.62
N GLU A 515 21.62 48.93 18.78
CA GLU A 515 20.90 47.84 19.46
C GLU A 515 19.68 47.35 18.64
N LEU A 516 18.93 48.28 18.05
CA LEU A 516 17.77 47.95 17.21
C LEU A 516 18.20 47.24 15.94
N GLU A 517 19.29 47.66 15.32
CA GLU A 517 19.83 47.01 14.09
C GLU A 517 20.27 45.58 14.33
N LYS A 518 20.70 45.20 15.52
CA LYS A 518 21.05 43.82 15.87
C LYS A 518 19.86 42.88 15.68
N ILE A 519 18.65 43.36 15.88
CA ILE A 519 17.41 42.61 15.70
C ILE A 519 16.89 42.72 14.25
N GLU A 520 16.99 43.90 13.65
CA GLU A 520 16.43 44.19 12.32
C GLU A 520 17.24 43.64 11.17
N LYS A 521 18.58 43.65 11.23
CA LYS A 521 19.46 43.19 10.15
C LYS A 521 19.30 41.71 9.79
N PRO A 522 19.22 40.77 10.74
CA PRO A 522 18.97 39.37 10.41
C PRO A 522 17.67 39.13 9.66
N ALA A 523 16.69 39.98 9.83
CA ALA A 523 15.39 39.91 9.17
C ALA A 523 15.34 40.62 7.81
N GLY A 524 16.41 41.38 7.45
CA GLY A 524 16.47 42.08 6.18
C GLY A 524 15.51 43.26 6.05
N ILE A 525 15.26 43.98 7.15
CA ILE A 525 14.39 45.15 7.14
C ILE A 525 15.01 46.29 6.32
N SER A 526 14.37 46.67 5.24
CA SER A 526 14.87 47.66 4.30
C SER A 526 14.63 49.11 4.73
N ASN A 527 13.56 49.37 5.47
CA ASN A 527 13.22 50.70 6.00
C ASN A 527 12.98 50.65 7.50
N PRO A 528 14.06 50.73 8.32
CA PRO A 528 13.94 50.62 9.77
C PRO A 528 13.07 51.70 10.42
N LYS A 529 13.07 52.91 9.90
CA LYS A 529 12.30 54.03 10.45
C LYS A 529 10.80 53.76 10.39
N ASP A 530 10.30 53.36 9.26
CA ASP A 530 8.86 53.06 9.08
C ASP A 530 8.46 51.81 9.88
N PHE A 531 9.31 50.82 9.91
CA PHE A 531 9.08 49.61 10.67
C PHE A 531 8.98 49.89 12.17
N ARG A 532 9.90 50.69 12.71
CA ARG A 532 9.89 51.10 14.11
C ARG A 532 8.64 51.92 14.46
N ASN A 533 8.25 52.87 13.62
CA ASN A 533 7.03 53.65 13.78
C ASN A 533 5.78 52.80 13.80
N GLU A 534 5.69 51.86 12.88
CA GLU A 534 4.54 50.95 12.75
C GLU A 534 4.37 50.08 14.03
N ILE A 535 5.46 49.54 14.52
CA ILE A 535 5.45 48.69 15.70
C ILE A 535 5.11 49.47 16.97
N VAL A 536 5.72 50.64 17.15
CA VAL A 536 5.45 51.48 18.34
C VAL A 536 3.98 51.90 18.34
N ASN A 537 3.41 52.28 17.21
CA ASN A 537 2.00 52.64 17.10
C ASN A 537 1.08 51.45 17.42
N PHE A 538 1.42 50.28 16.94
CA PHE A 538 0.68 49.06 17.29
C PHE A 538 0.67 48.79 18.79
N VAL A 539 1.85 48.85 19.41
CA VAL A 539 2.00 48.58 20.86
C VAL A 539 1.27 49.62 21.68
N LEU A 540 1.34 50.90 21.34
CA LEU A 540 0.63 51.97 22.04
C LEU A 540 -0.90 51.74 22.00
N ARG A 541 -1.44 51.35 20.83
CA ARG A 541 -2.86 51.01 20.72
C ARG A 541 -3.22 49.77 21.54
N ALA A 542 -2.39 48.76 21.53
CA ALA A 542 -2.61 47.52 22.29
C ALA A 542 -2.53 47.74 23.81
N ARG A 543 -1.67 48.65 24.27
CA ARG A 543 -1.61 49.04 25.71
C ARG A 543 -2.90 49.66 26.21
N VAL A 544 -3.60 50.43 25.38
CA VAL A 544 -4.88 51.05 25.74
C VAL A 544 -5.94 50.00 26.07
N SER A 545 -5.96 48.90 25.32
CA SER A 545 -6.90 47.81 25.54
C SER A 545 -6.43 46.78 26.59
N ASN A 546 -5.16 46.82 27.02
CA ASN A 546 -4.54 45.81 27.89
C ASN A 546 -4.01 46.39 29.21
N ALA A 547 -4.69 47.39 29.78
CA ALA A 547 -4.38 48.02 31.06
C ALA A 547 -2.91 48.51 31.18
N GLY A 548 -2.34 49.04 30.11
CA GLY A 548 -0.98 49.60 30.07
C GLY A 548 0.14 48.59 29.95
N LYS A 549 -0.17 47.31 29.82
CA LYS A 549 0.80 46.24 29.58
C LYS A 549 1.07 46.02 28.10
N ASN A 550 2.30 45.62 27.77
CA ASN A 550 2.64 45.23 26.43
C ASN A 550 1.84 43.97 25.99
N PRO A 551 1.44 43.90 24.73
CA PRO A 551 0.84 42.69 24.19
C PRO A 551 1.88 41.56 24.14
N LEU A 552 1.42 40.31 23.94
CA LEU A 552 2.31 39.19 23.71
C LEU A 552 3.16 39.43 22.43
N TRP A 553 4.41 39.00 22.47
CA TRP A 553 5.33 39.19 21.33
C TRP A 553 4.85 38.50 20.03
N THR A 554 3.99 37.50 20.17
CA THR A 554 3.39 36.76 19.03
C THR A 554 2.17 37.44 18.41
N SER A 555 1.63 38.48 19.04
CA SER A 555 0.38 39.12 18.60
C SER A 555 0.51 40.00 17.34
N TYR A 556 1.72 40.49 17.05
CA TYR A 556 1.99 41.25 15.82
C TYR A 556 2.92 40.47 14.90
N GLU A 557 2.37 39.99 13.80
CA GLU A 557 3.05 39.01 12.93
C GLU A 557 4.38 39.51 12.36
N LYS A 558 4.43 40.76 11.91
CA LYS A 558 5.65 41.34 11.35
C LYS A 558 6.83 41.35 12.35
N LEU A 559 6.57 41.71 13.59
CA LEU A 559 7.60 41.71 14.62
C LEU A 559 7.89 40.30 15.13
N ARG A 560 6.87 39.43 15.20
CA ARG A 560 7.06 38.04 15.53
C ARG A 560 8.08 37.38 14.61
N VAL A 561 7.91 37.55 13.30
CA VAL A 561 8.84 37.01 12.29
C VAL A 561 10.25 37.54 12.49
N VAL A 562 10.42 38.83 12.79
CA VAL A 562 11.72 39.47 13.03
C VAL A 562 12.39 38.88 14.28
N ILE A 563 11.65 38.72 15.36
CA ILE A 563 12.15 38.14 16.63
C ILE A 563 12.53 36.67 16.43
N GLU A 564 11.68 35.91 15.73
CA GLU A 564 12.00 34.51 15.39
C GLU A 564 13.30 34.40 14.61
N LYS A 565 13.51 35.23 13.60
CA LYS A 565 14.76 35.25 12.83
C LYS A 565 15.95 35.62 13.68
N LYS A 566 15.79 36.56 14.62
CA LYS A 566 16.84 36.91 15.59
C LYS A 566 17.21 35.72 16.48
N MET A 567 16.22 34.99 16.98
CA MET A 567 16.43 33.82 17.83
C MET A 567 17.17 32.69 17.09
N PHE A 568 16.97 32.60 15.79
CA PHE A 568 17.57 31.55 14.93
C PHE A 568 18.74 32.01 14.05
N SER A 569 19.14 33.28 14.11
CA SER A 569 20.21 33.81 13.28
C SER A 569 21.59 33.23 13.55
N ASN A 570 21.83 32.77 14.77
CA ASN A 570 23.07 32.14 15.19
C ASN A 570 22.86 30.67 15.55
N THR A 571 23.59 29.79 14.88
CA THR A 571 23.70 28.37 15.30
C THR A 571 24.26 28.22 16.71
N GLU A 572 25.01 29.20 17.16
CA GLU A 572 25.54 29.27 18.53
C GLU A 572 24.44 29.44 19.58
N ASP A 573 23.35 30.12 19.25
CA ASP A 573 22.21 30.30 20.17
C ASP A 573 21.42 28.99 20.37
N LEU A 574 21.50 28.05 19.43
CA LEU A 574 20.92 26.72 19.55
C LEU A 574 21.82 25.73 20.31
N LEU A 575 23.12 26.01 20.39
CA LEU A 575 24.09 25.15 21.08
C LEU A 575 23.78 24.90 22.56
N PRO A 576 23.35 25.89 23.37
CA PRO A 576 22.97 25.65 24.77
C PRO A 576 21.76 24.72 24.92
N VAL A 577 20.85 24.72 23.94
CA VAL A 577 19.68 23.86 23.92
C VAL A 577 20.03 22.41 23.55
N ILE A 578 21.02 22.26 22.69
CA ILE A 578 21.41 20.99 22.08
C ILE A 578 22.57 20.33 22.83
N SER A 579 23.48 21.13 23.41
CA SER A 579 24.59 20.58 24.16
C SER A 579 24.14 20.21 25.59
N PHE A 580 24.16 18.91 25.86
CA PHE A 580 23.98 18.36 27.20
C PHE A 580 25.17 18.68 28.12
N ASN A 581 25.62 19.92 28.16
CA ASN A 581 26.67 20.31 29.11
C ASN A 581 26.08 20.51 30.50
N ALA A 582 26.49 19.67 31.42
CA ALA A 582 26.10 19.69 32.84
C ALA A 582 26.54 20.95 33.59
N LYS A 583 27.00 21.98 32.87
CA LYS A 583 27.56 23.22 33.43
C LYS A 583 26.66 24.45 33.27
N GLY A 584 25.41 24.27 32.83
CA GLY A 584 24.45 25.37 32.72
C GLY A 584 23.81 25.75 34.03
N SER A 585 23.22 26.96 34.10
CA SER A 585 22.39 27.38 35.23
C SER A 585 21.19 26.46 35.38
N ASN A 586 20.61 26.38 36.58
CA ASN A 586 19.41 25.59 36.85
C ASN A 586 18.24 26.01 35.94
N GLU A 587 18.16 27.27 35.57
CA GLU A 587 17.15 27.78 34.65
C GLU A 587 17.35 27.30 33.23
N GLU A 588 18.57 27.29 32.72
CA GLU A 588 18.94 26.76 31.40
C GLU A 588 18.65 25.25 31.29
N LEU A 589 18.95 24.50 32.36
CA LEU A 589 18.64 23.07 32.42
C LEU A 589 17.14 22.82 32.39
N ARG A 590 16.33 23.62 33.08
CA ARG A 590 14.85 23.51 33.04
C ARG A 590 14.29 23.80 31.65
N LYS A 591 14.80 24.84 30.99
CA LYS A 591 14.40 25.20 29.62
C LYS A 591 14.79 24.12 28.63
N HIS A 592 15.97 23.54 28.79
CA HIS A 592 16.41 22.41 27.99
C HIS A 592 15.52 21.17 28.16
N GLU A 593 15.20 20.82 29.41
CA GLU A 593 14.27 19.73 29.72
C GLU A 593 12.89 19.98 29.11
N ASP A 594 12.37 21.21 29.21
CA ASP A 594 11.11 21.60 28.62
C ASP A 594 11.14 21.44 27.08
N PHE A 595 12.23 21.88 26.45
CA PHE A 595 12.44 21.68 25.00
C PHE A 595 12.42 20.19 24.62
N VAL A 596 13.19 19.36 25.32
CA VAL A 596 13.23 17.92 25.08
C VAL A 596 11.85 17.29 25.29
N ASN A 597 11.13 17.66 26.34
CA ASN A 597 9.79 17.15 26.59
C ASN A 597 8.79 17.55 25.51
N ARG A 598 8.90 18.75 24.96
CA ARG A 598 8.06 19.20 23.85
C ARG A 598 8.34 18.39 22.58
N MET A 599 9.60 18.11 22.31
CA MET A 599 9.97 17.23 21.20
C MET A 599 9.47 15.79 21.41
N VAL A 600 9.60 15.28 22.63
CA VAL A 600 9.07 13.95 23.00
C VAL A 600 7.56 13.88 22.79
N SER A 601 6.82 14.93 23.13
CA SER A 601 5.38 14.98 22.90
C SER A 601 4.99 14.94 21.43
N LYS A 602 5.91 15.30 20.53
CA LYS A 602 5.72 15.23 19.07
C LYS A 602 6.02 13.86 18.48
N GLY A 603 6.52 12.91 19.27
CA GLY A 603 6.77 11.54 18.87
C GLY A 603 8.24 11.12 18.79
N TYR A 604 9.14 11.87 19.41
CA TYR A 604 10.57 11.55 19.50
C TYR A 604 10.91 10.94 20.85
N THR A 605 12.00 10.17 20.92
CA THR A 605 12.59 9.78 22.20
C THR A 605 13.62 10.83 22.61
N PRO A 606 13.95 10.97 23.91
CA PRO A 606 14.97 11.93 24.35
C PRO A 606 16.31 11.74 23.63
N LYS A 607 16.72 10.52 23.39
CA LYS A 607 17.94 10.17 22.68
C LYS A 607 17.89 10.60 21.20
N GLN A 608 16.74 10.42 20.56
CA GLN A 608 16.50 10.89 19.20
C GLN A 608 16.56 12.41 19.09
N VAL A 609 15.99 13.13 20.06
CA VAL A 609 16.06 14.60 20.07
C VAL A 609 17.50 15.09 19.98
N ARG A 610 18.39 14.52 20.78
CA ARG A 610 19.80 14.85 20.74
C ARG A 610 20.43 14.54 19.38
N LEU A 611 20.21 13.34 18.88
CA LEU A 611 20.75 12.90 17.59
C LEU A 611 20.29 13.80 16.44
N LEU A 612 19.01 14.10 16.39
CA LEU A 612 18.43 14.89 15.30
C LEU A 612 18.87 16.35 15.35
N CYS A 613 18.98 16.92 16.53
CA CYS A 613 19.51 18.28 16.72
C CYS A 613 20.97 18.37 16.29
N GLU A 614 21.80 17.42 16.67
CA GLU A 614 23.21 17.36 16.26
C GLU A 614 23.35 17.21 14.74
N TRP A 615 22.53 16.34 14.14
CA TRP A 615 22.51 16.16 12.69
C TRP A 615 22.07 17.44 11.96
N TYR A 616 21.01 18.08 12.44
CA TYR A 616 20.52 19.34 11.86
C TYR A 616 21.57 20.44 11.87
N LEU A 617 22.28 20.59 12.97
CA LEU A 617 23.36 21.58 13.07
C LEU A 617 24.50 21.30 12.09
N ARG A 618 24.89 20.04 11.94
CA ARG A 618 25.94 19.66 10.98
C ARG A 618 25.55 20.01 9.54
N VAL A 619 24.31 19.70 9.18
CA VAL A 619 23.80 19.99 7.83
C VAL A 619 23.71 21.49 7.59
N ARG A 620 23.27 22.26 8.59
CA ARG A 620 23.16 23.72 8.49
C ARG A 620 24.54 24.40 8.36
N LYS A 621 25.58 23.88 9.01
CA LYS A 621 26.95 24.39 8.90
C LYS A 621 27.59 24.11 7.55
N SER A 622 27.21 23.02 6.89
CA SER A 622 27.77 22.64 5.58
C SER A 622 27.04 23.29 4.41
N SER A 623 25.87 23.86 4.63
CA SER A 623 25.13 24.63 3.62
C SER A 623 25.46 26.14 3.75
#